data_9e0ea3bf3d9bd18f742fce40fda57e70
#
_entry.id   9e0ea3bf3d9bd18f742fce40fda57e70
#
_cell.length_a   1.000
_cell.length_b   1.000
_cell.length_c   1.000
_cell.angle_alpha   90.00
_cell.angle_beta   90.00
_cell.angle_gamma   90.00
#
_symmetry.space_group_name_H-M   'P 1'
#
loop_
_entity.id
_entity.type
_entity.pdbx_description
1 polymer ?
#
loop_
_entity_poly.entity_id
_entity_poly.type
_entity_poly.pdbx_seq_one_letter_code
_entity_poly.pdbx_strand_id
1 'polypeptide(L)'
;MPAAARGELRAVGATTLNEFQKYFEKDKALERRFQKVLVDEPSAEDAISILRGIKEKYETHHKVRIKDEAIIAAIELSQRYISDRFLPDKAIDLIDESAAKLRMEINSMPAELEDVERKIRQLEIEREAIKRENDTANLTELSREI
;
A
#
# COMPACT_ATOMS: atom_id res chain seq x y z
N MET A 1 -9.45 -14.31 34.93
CA MET A 1 -9.78 -15.24 33.81
C MET A 1 -10.01 -16.67 34.33
N PRO A 2 -11.20 -17.02 34.79
CA PRO A 2 -11.46 -18.33 35.36
C PRO A 2 -11.47 -19.48 34.34
N ALA A 3 -11.81 -19.22 33.08
CA ALA A 3 -11.87 -20.28 32.06
C ALA A 3 -10.48 -20.80 31.64
N ALA A 4 -9.47 -19.93 31.57
CA ALA A 4 -8.08 -20.32 31.27
C ALA A 4 -7.47 -21.17 32.39
N ALA A 5 -7.91 -20.96 33.64
CA ALA A 5 -7.41 -21.72 34.79
C ALA A 5 -7.94 -23.14 34.82
N ARG A 6 -9.06 -23.44 34.17
CA ARG A 6 -9.71 -24.77 34.08
C ARG A 6 -9.30 -25.56 32.83
N GLY A 7 -8.42 -25.02 31.99
CA GLY A 7 -8.01 -25.68 30.74
C GLY A 7 -9.05 -25.64 29.62
N GLU A 8 -10.14 -24.89 29.82
CA GLU A 8 -11.24 -24.77 28.86
C GLU A 8 -10.92 -23.82 27.70
N LEU A 9 -9.93 -22.95 27.89
CA LEU A 9 -9.52 -21.94 26.89
C LEU A 9 -8.01 -21.99 26.66
N ARG A 10 -7.60 -22.09 25.41
CA ARG A 10 -6.22 -21.89 24.99
C ARG A 10 -6.08 -20.47 24.43
N ALA A 11 -5.20 -19.68 25.00
CA ALA A 11 -4.99 -18.30 24.62
C ALA A 11 -3.51 -18.06 24.32
N VAL A 12 -3.25 -17.31 23.23
CA VAL A 12 -1.93 -16.76 22.89
C VAL A 12 -2.07 -15.25 22.91
N GLY A 13 -1.23 -14.56 23.66
CA GLY A 13 -1.16 -13.12 23.74
C GLY A 13 0.16 -12.60 23.20
N ALA A 14 0.15 -11.44 22.56
CA ALA A 14 1.35 -10.72 22.16
C ALA A 14 1.43 -9.38 22.89
N THR A 15 2.63 -9.00 23.30
CA THR A 15 2.89 -7.74 24.00
C THR A 15 4.34 -7.31 23.78
N THR A 16 4.69 -6.10 24.17
CA THR A 16 6.08 -5.64 24.21
C THR A 16 6.76 -6.02 25.52
N LEU A 17 8.09 -6.06 25.52
CA LEU A 17 8.87 -6.35 26.74
C LEU A 17 8.55 -5.32 27.85
N ASN A 18 8.41 -4.07 27.52
CA ASN A 18 8.10 -3.00 28.49
C ASN A 18 6.72 -3.16 29.11
N GLU A 19 5.70 -3.48 28.29
CA GLU A 19 4.35 -3.72 28.77
C GLU A 19 4.26 -4.99 29.59
N PHE A 20 4.96 -6.05 29.17
CA PHE A 20 5.05 -7.29 29.90
C PHE A 20 5.61 -7.06 31.30
N GLN A 21 6.74 -6.34 31.44
CA GLN A 21 7.33 -5.99 32.72
C GLN A 21 6.42 -5.10 33.56
N LYS A 22 5.75 -4.14 32.94
CA LYS A 22 4.92 -3.17 33.66
C LYS A 22 3.63 -3.77 34.19
N TYR A 23 2.99 -4.65 33.45
CA TYR A 23 1.63 -5.13 33.74
C TYR A 23 1.57 -6.62 34.05
N PHE A 24 2.38 -7.45 33.43
CA PHE A 24 2.28 -8.89 33.51
C PHE A 24 3.14 -9.49 34.62
N GLU A 25 4.39 -9.08 34.75
CA GLU A 25 5.30 -9.58 35.81
C GLU A 25 4.85 -9.21 37.21
N LYS A 26 4.03 -8.17 37.36
CA LYS A 26 3.46 -7.76 38.64
C LYS A 26 2.32 -8.66 39.10
N ASP A 27 1.66 -9.36 38.20
CA ASP A 27 0.58 -10.29 38.51
C ASP A 27 1.10 -11.75 38.48
N LYS A 28 1.52 -12.23 39.65
CA LYS A 28 2.03 -13.60 39.81
C LYS A 28 1.02 -14.68 39.40
N ALA A 29 -0.26 -14.38 39.40
CA ALA A 29 -1.30 -15.30 38.97
C ALA A 29 -1.34 -15.46 37.44
N LEU A 30 -1.09 -14.38 36.70
CA LEU A 30 -0.96 -14.39 35.25
C LEU A 30 0.38 -15.03 34.80
N GLU A 31 1.47 -14.68 35.48
CA GLU A 31 2.82 -15.20 35.16
C GLU A 31 2.86 -16.74 35.24
N ARG A 32 2.19 -17.35 36.22
CA ARG A 32 2.12 -18.81 36.37
C ARG A 32 1.28 -19.53 35.33
N ARG A 33 0.38 -18.81 34.63
CA ARG A 33 -0.60 -19.39 33.68
C ARG A 33 -0.14 -19.30 32.24
N PHE A 34 0.84 -18.45 31.95
CA PHE A 34 1.34 -18.21 30.60
C PHE A 34 2.85 -18.48 30.52
N GLN A 35 3.25 -19.20 29.50
CA GLN A 35 4.68 -19.39 29.20
C GLN A 35 5.17 -18.24 28.35
N LYS A 36 6.28 -17.63 28.71
CA LYS A 36 6.97 -16.64 27.92
C LYS A 36 7.59 -17.29 26.67
N VAL A 37 7.36 -16.66 25.54
CA VAL A 37 8.07 -16.93 24.28
C VAL A 37 8.63 -15.61 23.79
N LEU A 38 9.96 -15.47 23.84
CA LEU A 38 10.64 -14.29 23.33
C LEU A 38 10.74 -14.42 21.81
N VAL A 39 10.31 -13.35 21.10
CA VAL A 39 10.43 -13.26 19.66
C VAL A 39 11.44 -12.16 19.36
N ASP A 40 12.60 -12.55 18.87
CA ASP A 40 13.67 -11.63 18.49
C ASP A 40 13.47 -11.09 17.09
N GLU A 41 14.14 -9.97 16.79
CA GLU A 41 14.20 -9.40 15.46
C GLU A 41 14.88 -10.40 14.50
N PRO A 42 14.29 -10.67 13.30
CA PRO A 42 14.91 -11.55 12.33
C PRO A 42 16.22 -10.96 11.78
N SER A 43 17.12 -11.84 11.35
CA SER A 43 18.32 -11.43 10.62
C SER A 43 17.95 -10.78 9.27
N ALA A 44 18.91 -10.09 8.64
CA ALA A 44 18.69 -9.52 7.30
C ALA A 44 18.34 -10.62 6.27
N GLU A 45 18.98 -11.79 6.35
CA GLU A 45 18.72 -12.93 5.46
C GLU A 45 17.31 -13.50 5.66
N ASP A 46 16.89 -13.65 6.91
CA ASP A 46 15.52 -14.09 7.25
C ASP A 46 14.49 -13.06 6.77
N ALA A 47 14.76 -11.77 6.95
CA ALA A 47 13.89 -10.69 6.50
C ALA A 47 13.74 -10.68 4.96
N ILE A 48 14.82 -10.94 4.20
CA ILE A 48 14.76 -11.11 2.74
C ILE A 48 13.79 -12.25 2.37
N SER A 49 13.91 -13.38 3.04
CA SER A 49 13.06 -14.55 2.80
C SER A 49 11.59 -14.24 3.12
N ILE A 50 11.32 -13.53 4.22
CA ILE A 50 9.97 -13.09 4.59
C ILE A 50 9.40 -12.15 3.53
N LEU A 51 10.16 -11.14 3.11
CA LEU A 51 9.69 -10.16 2.13
C LEU A 51 9.43 -10.80 0.75
N ARG A 52 10.25 -11.76 0.33
CA ARG A 52 10.02 -12.55 -0.88
C ARG A 52 8.70 -13.32 -0.80
N GLY A 53 8.38 -13.87 0.37
CA GLY A 53 7.13 -14.61 0.60
C GLY A 53 5.86 -13.76 0.53
N ILE A 54 5.95 -12.47 0.87
CA ILE A 54 4.81 -11.55 0.85
C ILE A 54 4.75 -10.63 -0.37
N LYS A 55 5.80 -10.60 -1.17
CA LYS A 55 6.00 -9.74 -2.35
C LYS A 55 4.77 -9.68 -3.26
N GLU A 56 4.23 -10.82 -3.65
CA GLU A 56 3.10 -10.90 -4.58
C GLU A 56 1.85 -10.17 -4.10
N LYS A 57 1.63 -10.14 -2.78
CA LYS A 57 0.49 -9.41 -2.20
C LYS A 57 0.63 -7.91 -2.39
N TYR A 58 1.82 -7.36 -2.20
CA TYR A 58 2.10 -5.95 -2.41
C TYR A 58 2.10 -5.57 -3.89
N GLU A 59 2.66 -6.41 -4.76
CA GLU A 59 2.59 -6.23 -6.22
C GLU A 59 1.14 -6.17 -6.72
N THR A 60 0.29 -7.06 -6.21
CA THR A 60 -1.14 -7.10 -6.56
C THR A 60 -1.88 -5.88 -6.01
N HIS A 61 -1.60 -5.50 -4.77
CA HIS A 61 -2.28 -4.37 -4.12
C HIS A 61 -1.96 -3.04 -4.80
N HIS A 62 -0.68 -2.76 -5.04
CA HIS A 62 -0.24 -1.51 -5.66
C HIS A 62 -0.22 -1.54 -7.18
N LYS A 63 -0.40 -2.71 -7.81
CA LYS A 63 -0.30 -2.92 -9.26
C LYS A 63 1.03 -2.44 -9.84
N VAL A 64 2.11 -2.74 -9.14
CA VAL A 64 3.50 -2.46 -9.51
C VAL A 64 4.31 -3.73 -9.41
N ARG A 65 5.43 -3.80 -10.14
CA ARG A 65 6.38 -4.91 -10.03
C ARG A 65 7.49 -4.54 -9.04
N ILE A 66 7.76 -5.42 -8.09
CA ILE A 66 8.82 -5.26 -7.09
C ILE A 66 9.98 -6.20 -7.46
N LYS A 67 11.13 -5.66 -7.80
CA LYS A 67 12.33 -6.43 -8.10
C LYS A 67 12.98 -6.96 -6.82
N ASP A 68 13.78 -8.03 -6.95
CA ASP A 68 14.50 -8.61 -5.80
C ASP A 68 15.52 -7.64 -5.22
N GLU A 69 16.17 -6.86 -6.09
CA GLU A 69 17.10 -5.81 -5.68
C GLU A 69 16.43 -4.73 -4.82
N ALA A 70 15.15 -4.45 -5.08
CA ALA A 70 14.38 -3.51 -4.27
C ALA A 70 14.12 -4.04 -2.86
N ILE A 71 13.90 -5.35 -2.72
CA ILE A 71 13.74 -6.01 -1.42
C ILE A 71 15.04 -5.91 -0.61
N ILE A 72 16.17 -6.25 -1.23
CA ILE A 72 17.49 -6.15 -0.60
C ILE A 72 17.78 -4.72 -0.18
N ALA A 73 17.58 -3.75 -1.08
CA ALA A 73 17.78 -2.34 -0.81
C ALA A 73 16.88 -1.83 0.33
N ALA A 74 15.62 -2.26 0.39
CA ALA A 74 14.69 -1.88 1.46
C ALA A 74 15.19 -2.34 2.84
N ILE A 75 15.75 -3.54 2.92
CA ILE A 75 16.32 -4.06 4.18
C ILE A 75 17.58 -3.29 4.56
N GLU A 76 18.51 -3.11 3.65
CA GLU A 76 19.77 -2.39 3.92
C GLU A 76 19.52 -0.92 4.31
N LEU A 77 18.65 -0.23 3.57
CA LEU A 77 18.33 1.17 3.83
C LEU A 77 17.55 1.33 5.13
N SER A 78 16.60 0.45 5.40
CA SER A 78 15.83 0.49 6.65
C SER A 78 16.72 0.24 7.87
N GLN A 79 17.70 -0.67 7.78
CA GLN A 79 18.67 -0.91 8.86
C GLN A 79 19.58 0.31 9.08
N ARG A 80 19.97 0.98 8.01
CA ARG A 80 20.88 2.13 8.07
C ARG A 80 20.21 3.40 8.59
N TYR A 81 18.96 3.66 8.19
CA TYR A 81 18.31 4.96 8.41
C TYR A 81 17.13 4.91 9.38
N ILE A 82 16.56 3.73 9.68
CA ILE A 82 15.43 3.58 10.58
C ILE A 82 15.89 2.77 11.79
N SER A 83 16.25 3.46 12.87
CA SER A 83 16.78 2.86 14.09
C SER A 83 15.74 2.59 15.19
N ASP A 84 14.57 3.19 15.08
CA ASP A 84 13.49 3.14 16.06
C ASP A 84 12.45 2.04 15.79
N ARG A 85 12.63 1.28 14.71
CA ARG A 85 11.77 0.17 14.29
C ARG A 85 12.59 -1.09 14.01
N PHE A 86 11.91 -2.22 13.95
CA PHE A 86 12.50 -3.55 13.80
C PHE A 86 12.19 -4.16 12.44
N LEU A 87 13.08 -5.05 11.97
CA LEU A 87 12.81 -5.92 10.84
C LEU A 87 11.76 -6.98 11.25
N PRO A 88 10.89 -7.46 10.34
CA PRO A 88 10.81 -7.06 8.93
C PRO A 88 9.97 -5.80 8.67
N ASP A 89 9.25 -5.29 9.67
CA ASP A 89 8.23 -4.26 9.51
C ASP A 89 8.76 -2.97 8.87
N LYS A 90 9.91 -2.47 9.33
CA LYS A 90 10.51 -1.25 8.76
C LYS A 90 10.86 -1.36 7.27
N ALA A 91 11.23 -2.54 6.81
CA ALA A 91 11.51 -2.78 5.40
C ALA A 91 10.22 -2.96 4.59
N ILE A 92 9.19 -3.57 5.18
CA ILE A 92 7.85 -3.69 4.59
C ILE A 92 7.24 -2.30 4.41
N ASP A 93 7.27 -1.45 5.42
CA ASP A 93 6.77 -0.08 5.35
C ASP A 93 7.46 0.71 4.23
N LEU A 94 8.78 0.55 4.06
CA LEU A 94 9.53 1.21 3.01
C LEU A 94 9.13 0.75 1.61
N ILE A 95 8.88 -0.56 1.42
CA ILE A 95 8.39 -1.12 0.17
C ILE A 95 6.97 -0.62 -0.12
N ASP A 96 6.09 -0.64 0.87
CA ASP A 96 4.69 -0.23 0.73
C ASP A 96 4.59 1.24 0.31
N GLU A 97 5.30 2.13 0.99
CA GLU A 97 5.33 3.56 0.69
C GLU A 97 5.95 3.84 -0.69
N SER A 98 7.05 3.16 -1.02
CA SER A 98 7.71 3.32 -2.32
C SER A 98 6.83 2.83 -3.48
N ALA A 99 6.13 1.72 -3.30
CA ALA A 99 5.20 1.17 -4.28
C ALA A 99 3.98 2.08 -4.48
N ALA A 100 3.44 2.65 -3.40
CA ALA A 100 2.34 3.60 -3.45
C ALA A 100 2.75 4.88 -4.20
N LYS A 101 3.94 5.42 -3.92
CA LYS A 101 4.49 6.58 -4.61
C LYS A 101 4.68 6.32 -6.10
N LEU A 102 5.31 5.19 -6.45
CA LEU A 102 5.51 4.80 -7.85
C LEU A 102 4.16 4.67 -8.58
N ARG A 103 3.15 4.12 -7.94
CA ARG A 103 1.81 3.99 -8.51
C ARG A 103 1.17 5.35 -8.77
N MET A 104 1.33 6.31 -7.87
CA MET A 104 0.87 7.68 -8.07
C MET A 104 1.58 8.34 -9.26
N GLU A 105 2.89 8.16 -9.38
CA GLU A 105 3.68 8.68 -10.51
C GLU A 105 3.23 8.07 -11.85
N ILE A 106 2.97 6.77 -11.91
CA ILE A 106 2.45 6.08 -13.11
C ILE A 106 1.07 6.60 -13.50
N ASN A 107 0.20 6.87 -12.53
CA ASN A 107 -1.15 7.37 -12.78
C ASN A 107 -1.19 8.89 -13.03
N SER A 108 -0.14 9.61 -12.69
CA SER A 108 -0.02 11.04 -12.91
C SER A 108 0.38 11.28 -14.36
N MET A 109 -0.57 11.81 -15.15
CA MET A 109 -0.27 12.23 -16.51
C MET A 109 0.67 13.45 -16.47
N PRO A 110 1.77 13.49 -17.23
CA PRO A 110 2.57 14.69 -17.35
C PRO A 110 1.69 15.88 -17.75
N ALA A 111 1.89 17.05 -17.13
CA ALA A 111 1.08 18.25 -17.36
C ALA A 111 0.97 18.62 -18.85
N GLU A 112 2.02 18.39 -19.60
CA GLU A 112 2.07 18.60 -21.06
C GLU A 112 1.06 17.72 -21.82
N LEU A 113 0.90 16.46 -21.41
CA LEU A 113 -0.08 15.55 -22.03
C LEU A 113 -1.51 15.90 -21.63
N GLU A 114 -1.71 16.35 -20.40
CA GLU A 114 -3.02 16.80 -19.91
C GLU A 114 -3.51 18.04 -20.69
N ASP A 115 -2.62 18.99 -20.96
CA ASP A 115 -2.92 20.17 -21.76
C ASP A 115 -3.26 19.83 -23.22
N VAL A 116 -2.55 18.88 -23.82
CA VAL A 116 -2.83 18.40 -25.19
C VAL A 116 -4.19 17.66 -25.22
N GLU A 117 -4.48 16.81 -24.27
CA GLU A 117 -5.75 16.11 -24.20
C GLU A 117 -6.93 17.08 -24.01
N ARG A 118 -6.76 18.10 -23.17
CA ARG A 118 -7.75 19.16 -22.98
C ARG A 118 -8.02 19.92 -24.29
N LYS A 119 -6.96 20.23 -25.04
CA LYS A 119 -7.06 20.92 -26.34
C LYS A 119 -7.74 20.06 -27.41
N ILE A 120 -7.44 18.76 -27.46
CA ILE A 120 -8.11 17.81 -28.35
C ILE A 120 -9.61 17.78 -28.03
N ARG A 121 -9.99 17.64 -26.76
CA ARG A 121 -11.38 17.61 -26.34
C ARG A 121 -12.12 18.91 -26.67
N GLN A 122 -11.48 20.05 -26.51
CA GLN A 122 -12.05 21.34 -26.92
C GLN A 122 -12.32 21.39 -28.42
N LEU A 123 -11.34 21.01 -29.25
CA LEU A 123 -11.49 20.99 -30.71
C LEU A 123 -12.56 19.98 -31.18
N GLU A 124 -12.71 18.87 -30.52
CA GLU A 124 -13.79 17.90 -30.80
C GLU A 124 -15.17 18.51 -30.51
N ILE A 125 -15.34 19.25 -29.42
CA ILE A 125 -16.59 19.95 -29.09
C ILE A 125 -16.90 21.02 -30.13
N GLU A 126 -15.90 21.83 -30.51
CA GLU A 126 -16.05 22.86 -31.55
C GLU A 126 -16.43 22.26 -32.91
N ARG A 127 -15.77 21.14 -33.28
CA ARG A 127 -16.11 20.41 -34.51
C ARG A 127 -17.55 19.91 -34.51
N GLU A 128 -18.04 19.36 -33.42
CA GLU A 128 -19.42 18.90 -33.28
C GLU A 128 -20.43 20.07 -33.31
N ALA A 129 -20.08 21.21 -32.72
CA ALA A 129 -20.92 22.41 -32.77
C ALA A 129 -21.08 22.95 -34.21
N ILE A 130 -19.97 23.07 -34.94
CA ILE A 130 -19.97 23.51 -36.36
C ILE A 130 -20.76 22.54 -37.23
N LYS A 131 -20.64 21.22 -36.99
CA LYS A 131 -21.41 20.24 -37.74
C LYS A 131 -22.91 20.39 -37.54
N ARG A 132 -23.35 20.65 -36.30
CA ARG A 132 -24.77 20.92 -36.01
C ARG A 132 -25.29 22.21 -36.62
N GLU A 133 -24.47 23.26 -36.66
CA GLU A 133 -24.84 24.52 -37.31
C GLU A 133 -24.99 24.36 -38.81
N ASN A 134 -24.08 23.63 -39.47
CA ASN A 134 -24.17 23.34 -40.90
C ASN A 134 -25.38 22.46 -41.25
N ASP A 135 -25.69 21.46 -40.41
CA ASP A 135 -26.87 20.60 -40.58
C ASP A 135 -28.19 21.41 -40.42
N THR A 136 -28.25 22.37 -39.49
CA THR A 136 -29.37 23.27 -39.30
C THR A 136 -29.50 24.31 -40.42
N ALA A 137 -28.40 24.83 -40.96
CA ALA A 137 -28.38 25.71 -42.09
C ALA A 137 -28.88 25.01 -43.37
N ASN A 138 -28.42 23.80 -43.64
CA ASN A 138 -28.86 23.00 -44.77
C ASN A 138 -30.33 22.59 -44.67
N LEU A 139 -30.86 22.31 -43.47
CA LEU A 139 -32.29 22.03 -43.25
C LEU A 139 -33.17 23.27 -43.45
N THR A 140 -32.69 24.47 -43.13
CA THR A 140 -33.42 25.74 -43.35
C THR A 140 -33.40 26.16 -44.80
N GLU A 141 -32.37 25.89 -45.56
CA GLU A 141 -32.34 26.09 -47.00
C GLU A 141 -33.28 25.16 -47.74
N LEU A 142 -33.25 23.86 -47.43
CA LEU A 142 -34.19 22.87 -47.98
C LEU A 142 -35.67 23.18 -47.69
N SER A 143 -35.98 23.75 -46.54
CA SER A 143 -37.35 24.15 -46.19
C SER A 143 -37.80 25.48 -46.83
N ARG A 144 -36.90 26.24 -47.47
CA ARG A 144 -37.24 27.44 -48.26
C ARG A 144 -37.42 27.16 -49.73
N GLU A 145 -36.95 26.03 -50.24
CA GLU A 145 -37.11 25.56 -51.61
C GLU A 145 -38.39 24.74 -51.85
N ILE A 146 -39.16 24.41 -50.79
CA ILE A 146 -40.47 23.80 -50.81
C ILE A 146 -41.58 24.87 -50.59
#